data_fe36be65d38e1e0f284fa3a3497527fe
#
_entry.id   fe36be65d38e1e0f284fa3a3497527fe
#
_cell.length_a   1.000
_cell.length_b   1.000
_cell.length_c   1.000
_cell.angle_alpha   90.00
_cell.angle_beta   90.00
_cell.angle_gamma   90.00
#
_symmetry.space_group_name_H-M   'P 1'
#
loop_
_entity.id
_entity.type
_entity.pdbx_description
1 polymer ?
#
loop_
_entity_poly.entity_id
_entity_poly.type
_entity_poly.pdbx_seq_one_letter_code
_entity_poly.pdbx_strand_id
1 'polypeptide(L)'
;MKKIAILISVLFITQVASAADQTIEMLNKLGKENMVYSQKIVNIEVGDTVFWKSTKPGHNVEFIKGGVPEGVGKFRSALSKDTEYKFEIPGIYAYWCTPHKGMGMIGFVVVGNDKSNLEEIKKIRYQGKSKKIAQELISSL
;
A
#
# COMPACT_ATOMS: atom_id res chain seq x y z
N MET A 1 -48.44 20.02 -38.97
CA MET A 1 -47.72 20.19 -37.71
C MET A 1 -46.56 19.19 -37.66
N LYS A 2 -45.32 19.65 -37.88
CA LYS A 2 -44.15 18.78 -37.93
C LYS A 2 -43.60 18.65 -36.50
N LYS A 3 -43.56 17.41 -35.94
CA LYS A 3 -42.96 17.12 -34.66
C LYS A 3 -41.43 17.00 -34.83
N ILE A 4 -40.67 17.93 -34.26
CA ILE A 4 -39.23 17.88 -34.23
C ILE A 4 -38.82 16.99 -33.05
N ALA A 5 -38.24 15.82 -33.32
CA ALA A 5 -37.62 14.97 -32.32
C ALA A 5 -36.22 15.48 -32.05
N ILE A 6 -35.99 16.01 -30.86
CA ILE A 6 -34.63 16.41 -30.39
C ILE A 6 -33.93 15.16 -29.86
N LEU A 7 -32.93 14.71 -30.60
CA LEU A 7 -32.06 13.61 -30.19
C LEU A 7 -31.01 14.17 -29.19
N ILE A 8 -31.18 13.91 -27.90
CA ILE A 8 -30.19 14.28 -26.88
C ILE A 8 -29.09 13.20 -26.89
N SER A 9 -27.97 13.54 -27.51
CA SER A 9 -26.79 12.70 -27.46
C SER A 9 -26.10 12.85 -26.08
N VAL A 10 -26.19 11.83 -25.23
CA VAL A 10 -25.49 11.78 -23.95
C VAL A 10 -24.05 11.39 -24.23
N LEU A 11 -23.16 12.35 -24.13
CA LEU A 11 -21.72 12.13 -24.24
C LEU A 11 -21.22 11.49 -22.92
N PHE A 12 -20.96 10.18 -22.95
CA PHE A 12 -20.26 9.51 -21.84
C PHE A 12 -18.79 9.94 -21.84
N ILE A 13 -18.44 10.83 -20.94
CA ILE A 13 -17.02 11.15 -20.65
C ILE A 13 -16.49 10.02 -19.79
N THR A 14 -15.74 9.09 -20.39
CA THR A 14 -14.93 8.12 -19.62
C THR A 14 -13.80 8.88 -18.97
N GLN A 15 -13.85 9.09 -17.66
CA GLN A 15 -12.71 9.54 -16.89
C GLN A 15 -11.67 8.42 -16.88
N VAL A 16 -10.57 8.63 -17.57
CA VAL A 16 -9.38 7.81 -17.42
C VAL A 16 -8.78 8.20 -16.06
N ALA A 17 -8.90 7.33 -15.06
CA ALA A 17 -8.17 7.49 -13.82
C ALA A 17 -6.68 7.45 -14.17
N SER A 18 -5.99 8.56 -13.95
CA SER A 18 -4.53 8.61 -14.11
C SER A 18 -3.92 7.81 -12.96
N ALA A 19 -3.09 6.83 -13.30
CA ALA A 19 -2.27 6.12 -12.32
C ALA A 19 -1.49 7.15 -11.49
N ALA A 20 -1.68 7.15 -10.19
CA ALA A 20 -1.01 8.07 -9.27
C ALA A 20 0.10 7.30 -8.54
N ASP A 21 1.29 7.29 -9.13
CA ASP A 21 2.47 6.71 -8.50
C ASP A 21 2.74 7.36 -7.13
N GLN A 22 2.96 6.52 -6.11
CA GLN A 22 3.23 6.96 -4.75
C GLN A 22 4.69 6.70 -4.39
N THR A 23 5.32 7.67 -3.71
CA THR A 23 6.68 7.51 -3.20
C THR A 23 6.67 7.48 -1.68
N ILE A 24 7.29 6.44 -1.11
CA ILE A 24 7.45 6.23 0.33
C ILE A 24 8.95 6.24 0.65
N GLU A 25 9.38 7.05 1.62
CA GLU A 25 10.75 7.04 2.07
C GLU A 25 10.96 6.04 3.21
N MET A 26 12.11 5.38 3.22
CA MET A 26 12.57 4.49 4.29
C MET A 26 13.51 5.28 5.20
N LEU A 27 13.05 5.58 6.43
CA LEU A 27 13.66 6.56 7.33
C LEU A 27 14.11 5.95 8.65
N ASN A 28 15.25 6.44 9.18
CA ASN A 28 15.69 6.12 10.54
C ASN A 28 14.81 6.82 11.59
N LYS A 29 14.27 8.01 11.24
CA LYS A 29 13.46 8.82 12.16
C LYS A 29 12.49 9.71 11.39
N LEU A 30 11.28 9.83 11.92
CA LEU A 30 10.27 10.79 11.48
C LEU A 30 9.52 11.31 12.73
N GLY A 31 9.73 12.59 13.07
CA GLY A 31 9.21 13.15 14.30
C GLY A 31 9.76 12.42 15.53
N LYS A 32 8.86 11.80 16.31
CA LYS A 32 9.20 10.98 17.50
C LYS A 32 9.38 9.50 17.20
N GLU A 33 9.09 9.05 15.99
CA GLU A 33 9.17 7.65 15.58
C GLU A 33 10.54 7.34 15.01
N ASN A 34 11.05 6.15 15.32
CA ASN A 34 12.29 5.62 14.78
C ASN A 34 12.00 4.40 13.91
N MET A 35 12.83 4.19 12.89
CA MET A 35 12.71 3.09 11.93
C MET A 35 11.28 3.05 11.36
N VAL A 36 11.01 3.93 10.40
CA VAL A 36 9.66 4.23 9.94
C VAL A 36 9.62 4.46 8.42
N TYR A 37 8.52 4.07 7.80
CA TYR A 37 8.15 4.53 6.45
C TYR A 37 7.50 5.91 6.55
N SER A 38 7.78 6.80 5.61
CA SER A 38 7.23 8.17 5.61
C SER A 38 5.70 8.19 5.55
N GLN A 39 5.10 7.16 4.95
CA GLN A 39 3.66 6.90 4.94
C GLN A 39 3.45 5.44 5.34
N LYS A 40 2.60 5.22 6.34
CA LYS A 40 2.29 3.86 6.84
C LYS A 40 1.08 3.24 6.16
N ILE A 41 0.18 4.05 5.61
CA ILE A 41 -0.94 3.62 4.79
C ILE A 41 -0.96 4.47 3.53
N VAL A 42 -1.03 3.85 2.38
CA VAL A 42 -1.31 4.50 1.10
C VAL A 42 -2.46 3.81 0.40
N ASN A 43 -3.33 4.60 -0.22
CA ASN A 43 -4.45 4.13 -1.02
C ASN A 43 -4.12 4.41 -2.49
N ILE A 44 -4.23 3.38 -3.32
CA ILE A 44 -3.91 3.46 -4.75
C ILE A 44 -4.96 2.70 -5.57
N GLU A 45 -4.97 2.95 -6.87
CA GLU A 45 -5.79 2.20 -7.81
C GLU A 45 -5.04 0.97 -8.35
N VAL A 46 -5.80 0.02 -8.90
CA VAL A 46 -5.22 -1.13 -9.61
C VAL A 46 -4.41 -0.64 -10.81
N GLY A 47 -3.16 -1.10 -10.90
CA GLY A 47 -2.22 -0.69 -11.95
C GLY A 47 -1.22 0.39 -11.52
N ASP A 48 -1.43 1.03 -10.36
CA ASP A 48 -0.48 2.00 -9.82
C ASP A 48 0.81 1.34 -9.31
N THR A 49 1.86 2.13 -9.22
CA THR A 49 3.16 1.72 -8.70
C THR A 49 3.48 2.46 -7.40
N VAL A 50 4.00 1.75 -6.41
CA VAL A 50 4.60 2.36 -5.24
C VAL A 50 6.11 2.23 -5.33
N PHE A 51 6.80 3.36 -5.13
CA PHE A 51 8.26 3.47 -5.08
C PHE A 51 8.69 3.63 -3.62
N TRP A 52 9.57 2.78 -3.12
CA TRP A 52 10.22 2.96 -1.82
C TRP A 52 11.65 3.45 -2.02
N LYS A 53 11.92 4.65 -1.51
CA LYS A 53 13.24 5.27 -1.57
C LYS A 53 14.06 4.91 -0.33
N SER A 54 15.26 4.38 -0.55
CA SER A 54 16.26 4.13 0.49
C SER A 54 16.97 5.43 0.88
N THR A 55 16.23 6.34 1.51
CA THR A 55 16.76 7.64 1.96
C THR A 55 17.84 7.48 3.01
N LYS A 56 17.75 6.42 3.82
CA LYS A 56 18.76 5.99 4.80
C LYS A 56 19.08 4.51 4.61
N PRO A 57 20.34 4.08 4.84
CA PRO A 57 20.72 2.68 4.68
C PRO A 57 20.12 1.79 5.78
N GLY A 58 20.09 0.48 5.53
CA GLY A 58 19.67 -0.54 6.50
C GLY A 58 18.19 -0.87 6.44
N HIS A 59 17.46 -0.40 5.43
CA HIS A 59 16.03 -0.67 5.25
C HIS A 59 15.74 -1.47 3.98
N ASN A 60 14.60 -2.12 3.98
CA ASN A 60 14.02 -2.81 2.82
C ASN A 60 12.50 -2.88 2.94
N VAL A 61 11.87 -3.49 1.96
CA VAL A 61 10.44 -3.80 1.92
C VAL A 61 10.27 -5.29 1.74
N GLU A 62 9.48 -5.92 2.61
CA GLU A 62 9.12 -7.33 2.50
C GLU A 62 7.62 -7.50 2.73
N PHE A 63 6.91 -8.13 1.79
CA PHE A 63 5.51 -8.49 1.98
C PHE A 63 5.39 -9.56 3.07
N ILE A 64 4.46 -9.35 3.99
CA ILE A 64 4.24 -10.27 5.11
C ILE A 64 3.50 -11.50 4.60
N LYS A 65 3.95 -12.68 4.98
CA LYS A 65 3.25 -13.94 4.65
C LYS A 65 1.83 -13.92 5.20
N GLY A 66 0.85 -14.15 4.34
CA GLY A 66 -0.59 -14.06 4.67
C GLY A 66 -1.11 -12.63 4.77
N GLY A 67 -0.30 -11.65 4.43
CA GLY A 67 -0.63 -10.22 4.46
C GLY A 67 -0.82 -9.58 3.08
N VAL A 68 -1.06 -10.37 2.06
CA VAL A 68 -1.32 -9.91 0.69
C VAL A 68 -2.52 -10.65 0.10
N PRO A 69 -3.18 -10.11 -0.93
CA PRO A 69 -4.27 -10.81 -1.63
C PRO A 69 -3.85 -12.14 -2.20
N GLU A 70 -4.83 -13.02 -2.42
CA GLU A 70 -4.61 -14.29 -3.11
C GLU A 70 -4.02 -14.06 -4.52
N GLY A 71 -3.08 -14.92 -4.92
CA GLY A 71 -2.39 -14.79 -6.21
C GLY A 71 -1.15 -13.88 -6.20
N VAL A 72 -0.94 -13.10 -5.14
CA VAL A 72 0.26 -12.28 -5.00
C VAL A 72 1.44 -13.12 -4.53
N GLY A 73 2.54 -13.08 -5.29
CA GLY A 73 3.79 -13.77 -4.97
C GLY A 73 4.54 -13.13 -3.79
N LYS A 74 5.59 -13.81 -3.35
CA LYS A 74 6.52 -13.26 -2.36
C LYS A 74 7.27 -12.07 -2.94
N PHE A 75 7.39 -11.00 -2.18
CA PHE A 75 8.20 -9.83 -2.53
C PHE A 75 9.12 -9.46 -1.36
N ARG A 76 10.39 -9.29 -1.66
CA ARG A 76 11.40 -8.80 -0.72
C ARG A 76 12.48 -8.06 -1.48
N SER A 77 12.65 -6.79 -1.18
CA SER A 77 13.72 -5.99 -1.77
C SER A 77 15.09 -6.21 -1.09
N ALA A 78 16.15 -5.83 -1.79
CA ALA A 78 17.47 -5.76 -1.21
C ALA A 78 17.56 -4.66 -0.14
N LEU A 79 18.45 -4.82 0.84
CA LEU A 79 18.74 -3.80 1.85
C LEU A 79 19.42 -2.59 1.22
N SER A 80 19.06 -1.39 1.69
CA SER A 80 19.68 -0.12 1.29
C SER A 80 19.57 0.18 -0.19
N LYS A 81 18.53 -0.31 -0.84
CA LYS A 81 18.25 -0.08 -2.26
C LYS A 81 16.84 0.48 -2.43
N ASP A 82 16.69 1.38 -3.40
CA ASP A 82 15.38 1.77 -3.90
C ASP A 82 14.69 0.54 -4.49
N THR A 83 13.38 0.50 -4.36
CA THR A 83 12.57 -0.58 -4.90
C THR A 83 11.20 -0.06 -5.31
N GLU A 84 10.55 -0.80 -6.17
CA GLU A 84 9.18 -0.49 -6.63
C GLU A 84 8.37 -1.77 -6.76
N TYR A 85 7.06 -1.63 -6.72
CA TYR A 85 6.13 -2.71 -7.01
C TYR A 85 4.88 -2.15 -7.69
N LYS A 86 4.48 -2.74 -8.80
CA LYS A 86 3.24 -2.45 -9.50
C LYS A 86 2.13 -3.33 -8.96
N PHE A 87 1.03 -2.71 -8.54
CA PHE A 87 -0.08 -3.39 -7.87
C PHE A 87 -1.21 -3.71 -8.84
N GLU A 88 -1.29 -4.94 -9.30
CA GLU A 88 -2.27 -5.38 -10.31
C GLU A 88 -3.47 -6.14 -9.70
N ILE A 89 -3.36 -6.60 -8.46
CA ILE A 89 -4.44 -7.32 -7.75
C ILE A 89 -4.99 -6.43 -6.64
N PRO A 90 -6.32 -6.17 -6.59
CA PRO A 90 -6.92 -5.37 -5.53
C PRO A 90 -6.83 -6.07 -4.16
N GLY A 91 -6.83 -5.28 -3.10
CA GLY A 91 -6.78 -5.76 -1.71
C GLY A 91 -5.75 -5.02 -0.86
N ILE A 92 -5.57 -5.47 0.37
CA ILE A 92 -4.62 -4.91 1.33
C ILE A 92 -3.30 -5.68 1.26
N TYR A 93 -2.20 -4.94 1.14
CA TYR A 93 -0.84 -5.49 1.18
C TYR A 93 -0.14 -4.99 2.44
N ALA A 94 0.12 -5.91 3.37
CA ALA A 94 0.89 -5.64 4.57
C ALA A 94 2.38 -5.91 4.30
N TYR A 95 3.22 -4.97 4.67
CA TYR A 95 4.67 -5.10 4.52
C TYR A 95 5.42 -4.56 5.73
N TRP A 96 6.67 -4.98 5.89
CA TRP A 96 7.58 -4.51 6.93
C TRP A 96 9.00 -4.32 6.40
N CYS A 97 9.81 -3.65 7.19
CA CYS A 97 11.25 -3.68 7.03
C CYS A 97 11.81 -4.90 7.78
N THR A 98 12.48 -5.81 7.08
CA THR A 98 12.93 -7.09 7.66
C THR A 98 13.75 -6.93 8.96
N PRO A 99 14.80 -6.06 9.03
CA PRO A 99 15.56 -5.87 10.26
C PRO A 99 14.79 -5.10 11.35
N HIS A 100 13.77 -4.32 11.00
CA HIS A 100 13.07 -3.43 11.93
C HIS A 100 11.61 -3.81 12.17
N LYS A 101 11.20 -5.03 11.79
CA LYS A 101 9.81 -5.53 11.96
C LYS A 101 9.30 -5.56 13.39
N GLY A 102 10.20 -5.65 14.37
CA GLY A 102 9.85 -5.56 15.80
C GLY A 102 9.88 -4.14 16.37
N MET A 103 10.41 -3.17 15.62
CA MET A 103 10.57 -1.78 16.04
C MET A 103 9.41 -0.87 15.61
N GLY A 104 8.48 -1.36 14.80
CA GLY A 104 7.34 -0.59 14.32
C GLY A 104 7.41 -0.19 12.85
N MET A 105 8.45 -0.63 12.11
CA MET A 105 8.60 -0.30 10.69
C MET A 105 7.75 -1.21 9.82
N ILE A 106 6.46 -0.89 9.76
CA ILE A 106 5.42 -1.59 9.00
C ILE A 106 4.60 -0.61 8.19
N GLY A 107 3.95 -1.09 7.15
CA GLY A 107 3.02 -0.30 6.34
C GLY A 107 1.99 -1.17 5.63
N PHE A 108 1.00 -0.48 5.05
CA PHE A 108 -0.09 -1.06 4.29
C PHE A 108 -0.29 -0.29 2.98
N VAL A 109 -0.50 -1.02 1.89
CA VAL A 109 -1.01 -0.47 0.65
C VAL A 109 -2.42 -1.03 0.44
N VAL A 110 -3.41 -0.16 0.24
CA VAL A 110 -4.78 -0.54 -0.08
C VAL A 110 -5.01 -0.26 -1.56
N VAL A 111 -5.26 -1.30 -2.32
CA VAL A 111 -5.38 -1.25 -3.78
C VAL A 111 -6.84 -1.37 -4.19
N GLY A 112 -7.33 -0.41 -4.98
CA GLY A 112 -8.70 -0.40 -5.51
C GLY A 112 -9.77 -0.27 -4.42
N ASN A 113 -9.44 0.32 -3.27
CA ASN A 113 -10.32 0.39 -2.09
C ASN A 113 -10.89 -0.98 -1.66
N ASP A 114 -10.23 -2.06 -2.01
CA ASP A 114 -10.62 -3.43 -1.67
C ASP A 114 -10.05 -3.83 -0.32
N LYS A 115 -10.92 -4.26 0.59
CA LYS A 115 -10.58 -4.72 1.95
C LYS A 115 -11.06 -6.15 2.19
N SER A 116 -11.26 -6.91 1.13
CA SER A 116 -11.79 -8.29 1.20
C SER A 116 -10.91 -9.24 2.02
N ASN A 117 -9.59 -8.98 2.08
CA ASN A 117 -8.63 -9.75 2.87
C ASN A 117 -8.31 -9.15 4.26
N LEU A 118 -9.13 -8.20 4.76
CA LEU A 118 -8.89 -7.54 6.05
C LEU A 118 -8.82 -8.53 7.23
N GLU A 119 -9.63 -9.59 7.22
CA GLU A 119 -9.64 -10.58 8.29
C GLU A 119 -8.32 -11.39 8.34
N GLU A 120 -7.70 -11.64 7.20
CA GLU A 120 -6.36 -12.26 7.10
C GLU A 120 -5.29 -11.31 7.63
N ILE A 121 -5.38 -10.02 7.31
CA ILE A 121 -4.48 -8.97 7.82
C ILE A 121 -4.52 -8.91 9.36
N LYS A 122 -5.70 -9.04 9.97
CA LYS A 122 -5.87 -9.06 11.42
C LYS A 122 -5.24 -10.28 12.10
N LYS A 123 -5.11 -11.41 11.39
CA LYS A 123 -4.51 -12.66 11.91
C LYS A 123 -2.98 -12.64 11.91
N ILE A 124 -2.34 -11.66 11.26
CA ILE A 124 -0.88 -11.57 11.19
C ILE A 124 -0.28 -11.39 12.59
N ARG A 125 0.75 -12.18 12.88
CA ARG A 125 1.49 -12.07 14.14
C ARG A 125 2.59 -11.02 14.04
N TYR A 126 2.23 -9.77 14.30
CA TYR A 126 3.20 -8.68 14.39
C TYR A 126 4.08 -8.82 15.63
N GLN A 127 5.32 -8.32 15.56
CA GLN A 127 6.34 -8.48 16.60
C GLN A 127 6.60 -7.15 17.34
N GLY A 128 6.94 -7.22 18.62
CA GLY A 128 7.37 -6.06 19.41
C GLY A 128 6.42 -4.87 19.32
N LYS A 129 6.96 -3.70 19.03
CA LYS A 129 6.20 -2.45 18.89
C LYS A 129 5.22 -2.47 17.70
N SER A 130 5.55 -3.25 16.65
CA SER A 130 4.66 -3.38 15.48
C SER A 130 3.30 -3.96 15.82
N LYS A 131 3.17 -4.70 16.92
CA LYS A 131 1.89 -5.26 17.39
C LYS A 131 0.84 -4.16 17.67
N LYS A 132 1.23 -3.16 18.47
CA LYS A 132 0.36 -2.03 18.78
C LYS A 132 0.11 -1.15 17.56
N ILE A 133 1.17 -0.83 16.82
CA ILE A 133 1.08 0.01 15.62
C ILE A 133 0.18 -0.63 14.57
N ALA A 134 0.31 -1.94 14.33
CA ALA A 134 -0.57 -2.66 13.41
C ALA A 134 -2.04 -2.57 13.82
N GLN A 135 -2.36 -2.76 15.12
CA GLN A 135 -3.72 -2.62 15.61
C GLN A 135 -4.32 -1.23 15.35
N GLU A 136 -3.54 -0.18 15.60
CA GLU A 136 -3.94 1.20 15.33
C GLU A 136 -4.16 1.46 13.83
N LEU A 137 -3.23 1.02 12.98
CA LEU A 137 -3.33 1.21 11.53
C LEU A 137 -4.49 0.40 10.93
N ILE A 138 -4.66 -0.87 11.33
CA ILE A 138 -5.73 -1.75 10.85
C ILE A 138 -7.11 -1.20 11.24
N SER A 139 -7.23 -0.56 12.42
CA SER A 139 -8.49 0.06 12.83
C SER A 139 -8.88 1.28 11.98
N SER A 140 -7.93 1.84 11.24
CA SER A 140 -8.15 2.98 10.33
C SER A 140 -8.31 2.57 8.86
N LEU A 141 -8.12 1.29 8.55
CA LEU A 141 -8.39 0.75 7.22
C LEU A 141 -9.90 0.56 7.03
#